data_63572358b9b5cbc32afd8efa58615c3e
#
_entry.id   63572358b9b5cbc32afd8efa58615c3e
#
_cell.length_a   1.000
_cell.length_b   1.000
_cell.length_c   1.000
_cell.angle_alpha   90.00
_cell.angle_beta   90.00
_cell.angle_gamma   90.00
#
_symmetry.space_group_name_H-M   'P 1'
#
loop_
_entity.id
_entity.type
_entity.pdbx_description
1 polymer ?
#
loop_
_entity_poly.entity_id
_entity_poly.type
_entity_poly.pdbx_seq_one_letter_code
_entity_poly.pdbx_strand_id
1 'polypeptide(L)'
;CYEGTSGTTYTRSETAPTNAGIYKVILSVAEGKNYTAAEIEAGTLTIDKADLTVEDVTEFFEYTKTGTQTINVANLVPGARSYALDAYAADNGILTGDITIDATGLMKFALSALTKANIDKKVTVPVTITSENYKDVTVKVTIYISPEYRIIEGAGSTWTQNTDGTVVIRGNGEFSRFHAVKVDGKVIDPANYDKKEGSTIITLKAEYLKTLATGSHTFAIVWNNGIAGTNFTVAANTSGNNSGNNSNNNDSNHGSDNSGNNDSGNTAGAAANTAGNQQSQELDKVPATGDPFGIWLTLFVISLTGLAGMLARRKKQ
;
A
#
# COMPACT_ATOMS: atom_id res chain seq x y z
N CYS A 1 30.85 16.65 -24.82
CA CYS A 1 29.44 16.28 -24.79
C CYS A 1 29.26 14.79 -25.11
N TYR A 2 28.06 14.28 -24.91
CA TYR A 2 27.69 12.89 -25.09
C TYR A 2 26.53 12.80 -26.08
N GLU A 3 26.48 11.73 -26.87
CA GLU A 3 25.40 11.45 -27.84
C GLU A 3 25.11 9.96 -27.84
N GLY A 4 23.82 9.56 -27.81
CA GLY A 4 23.42 8.17 -27.84
C GLY A 4 23.76 7.50 -29.17
N THR A 5 24.15 6.23 -29.13
CA THR A 5 24.46 5.40 -30.31
C THR A 5 23.96 3.98 -30.10
N SER A 6 23.90 3.19 -31.17
CA SER A 6 23.59 1.74 -31.12
C SER A 6 22.27 1.42 -30.38
N GLY A 7 21.18 2.10 -30.71
CA GLY A 7 19.87 1.91 -30.07
C GLY A 7 19.66 2.67 -28.74
N THR A 8 20.67 3.42 -28.29
CA THR A 8 20.57 4.27 -27.11
C THR A 8 19.94 5.62 -27.51
N THR A 9 18.79 5.93 -26.94
CA THR A 9 18.12 7.24 -27.15
C THR A 9 18.67 8.25 -26.15
N TYR A 10 19.59 9.10 -26.63
CA TYR A 10 20.15 10.21 -25.86
C TYR A 10 20.51 11.36 -26.79
N THR A 11 19.79 12.47 -26.65
CA THR A 11 20.08 13.69 -27.43
C THR A 11 21.42 14.26 -26.97
N ARG A 12 22.23 14.73 -27.92
CA ARG A 12 23.53 15.34 -27.62
C ARG A 12 23.44 16.35 -26.50
N SER A 13 24.26 16.19 -25.47
CA SER A 13 24.26 17.01 -24.25
C SER A 13 25.66 17.05 -23.62
N GLU A 14 25.94 18.11 -22.88
CA GLU A 14 27.11 18.23 -22.02
C GLU A 14 26.94 17.49 -20.70
N THR A 15 25.69 17.21 -20.32
CA THR A 15 25.36 16.43 -19.14
C THR A 15 25.78 14.96 -19.37
N ALA A 16 26.41 14.36 -18.38
CA ALA A 16 26.75 12.94 -18.45
C ALA A 16 25.49 12.07 -18.41
N PRO A 17 25.39 11.05 -19.27
CA PRO A 17 24.26 10.10 -19.24
C PRO A 17 24.30 9.26 -17.95
N THR A 18 23.10 8.87 -17.50
CA THR A 18 22.91 8.04 -16.29
C THR A 18 22.24 6.72 -16.60
N ASN A 19 21.57 6.60 -17.76
CA ASN A 19 20.90 5.37 -18.18
C ASN A 19 21.87 4.39 -18.83
N ALA A 20 21.56 3.10 -18.77
CA ALA A 20 22.32 2.10 -19.47
C ALA A 20 22.27 2.34 -20.99
N GLY A 21 23.38 2.19 -21.65
CA GLY A 21 23.48 2.48 -23.08
C GLY A 21 24.91 2.68 -23.53
N ILE A 22 25.05 2.96 -24.84
CA ILE A 22 26.33 3.23 -25.48
C ILE A 22 26.29 4.67 -26.00
N TYR A 23 27.28 5.47 -25.62
CA TYR A 23 27.34 6.90 -25.89
C TYR A 23 28.68 7.27 -26.54
N LYS A 24 28.62 8.08 -27.59
CA LYS A 24 29.82 8.75 -28.12
C LYS A 24 30.23 9.87 -27.19
N VAL A 25 31.51 9.95 -26.90
CA VAL A 25 32.10 11.09 -26.19
C VAL A 25 32.71 12.01 -27.24
N ILE A 26 32.20 13.25 -27.32
CA ILE A 26 32.62 14.24 -28.31
C ILE A 26 33.28 15.41 -27.59
N LEU A 27 34.52 15.71 -27.97
CA LEU A 27 35.21 16.90 -27.57
C LEU A 27 35.00 17.97 -28.61
N SER A 28 34.55 19.14 -28.16
CA SER A 28 34.37 20.33 -29.02
C SER A 28 35.40 21.35 -28.63
N VAL A 29 36.14 21.83 -29.59
CA VAL A 29 37.12 22.92 -29.43
C VAL A 29 36.61 24.14 -30.16
N ALA A 30 36.37 25.23 -29.44
CA ALA A 30 35.94 26.50 -30.05
C ALA A 30 37.05 27.09 -30.90
N GLU A 31 36.68 27.91 -31.89
CA GLU A 31 37.60 28.67 -32.73
C GLU A 31 38.49 29.59 -31.85
N GLY A 32 39.77 29.61 -32.16
CA GLY A 32 40.74 30.51 -31.53
C GLY A 32 41.51 31.28 -32.57
N LYS A 33 42.40 32.18 -32.14
CA LYS A 33 43.16 33.07 -33.05
C LYS A 33 43.99 32.32 -34.09
N ASN A 34 44.46 31.11 -33.79
CA ASN A 34 45.38 30.35 -34.60
C ASN A 34 44.91 28.97 -35.01
N TYR A 35 43.64 28.63 -34.72
CA TYR A 35 42.99 27.35 -35.10
C TYR A 35 41.50 27.53 -35.33
N THR A 36 40.94 26.73 -36.19
CA THR A 36 39.51 26.65 -36.45
C THR A 36 38.81 25.79 -35.43
N ALA A 37 37.50 26.03 -35.24
CA ALA A 37 36.66 25.13 -34.42
C ALA A 37 36.74 23.72 -34.95
N ALA A 38 36.79 22.74 -34.07
CA ALA A 38 36.83 21.34 -34.40
C ALA A 38 36.03 20.49 -33.39
N GLU A 39 35.49 19.41 -33.88
CA GLU A 39 34.90 18.35 -33.06
C GLU A 39 35.64 17.04 -33.30
N ILE A 40 35.90 16.32 -32.22
CA ILE A 40 36.62 15.04 -32.28
C ILE A 40 35.80 14.02 -31.46
N GLU A 41 35.49 12.89 -32.05
CA GLU A 41 34.98 11.73 -31.32
C GLU A 41 36.18 11.17 -30.47
N ALA A 42 36.14 11.38 -29.16
CA ALA A 42 37.18 11.02 -28.23
C ALA A 42 37.10 9.58 -27.75
N GLY A 43 35.94 8.93 -27.96
CA GLY A 43 35.73 7.55 -27.58
C GLY A 43 34.28 7.22 -27.29
N THR A 44 34.06 6.07 -26.68
CA THR A 44 32.74 5.54 -26.34
C THR A 44 32.65 5.33 -24.83
N LEU A 45 31.53 5.79 -24.24
CA LEU A 45 31.15 5.47 -22.87
C LEU A 45 30.05 4.39 -22.92
N THR A 46 30.28 3.29 -22.24
CA THR A 46 29.27 2.22 -22.06
C THR A 46 28.82 2.23 -20.59
N ILE A 47 27.53 2.26 -20.40
CA ILE A 47 26.87 2.07 -19.10
C ILE A 47 26.08 0.78 -19.19
N ASP A 48 26.51 -0.24 -18.45
CA ASP A 48 25.88 -1.54 -18.43
C ASP A 48 24.57 -1.55 -17.60
N LYS A 49 23.64 -2.44 -17.98
CA LYS A 49 22.46 -2.71 -17.16
C LYS A 49 22.84 -3.35 -15.82
N ALA A 50 22.27 -2.85 -14.74
CA ALA A 50 22.49 -3.38 -13.39
C ALA A 50 21.69 -4.68 -13.15
N ASP A 51 22.16 -5.50 -12.21
CA ASP A 51 21.39 -6.63 -11.69
C ASP A 51 20.33 -6.14 -10.72
N LEU A 52 19.14 -6.78 -10.76
CA LEU A 52 18.03 -6.53 -9.85
C LEU A 52 17.42 -7.86 -9.40
N THR A 53 17.25 -8.02 -8.10
CA THR A 53 16.50 -9.15 -7.52
C THR A 53 15.10 -8.69 -7.18
N VAL A 54 14.10 -9.42 -7.67
CA VAL A 54 12.68 -9.16 -7.42
C VAL A 54 12.06 -10.41 -6.79
N GLU A 55 11.26 -10.22 -5.75
CA GLU A 55 10.54 -11.29 -5.09
C GLU A 55 9.42 -11.84 -5.97
N ASP A 56 9.17 -13.15 -5.87
CA ASP A 56 8.03 -13.80 -6.52
C ASP A 56 6.71 -13.30 -5.91
N VAL A 57 5.66 -13.23 -6.72
CA VAL A 57 4.34 -12.74 -6.35
C VAL A 57 3.39 -13.91 -6.17
N THR A 58 2.67 -13.94 -5.04
CA THR A 58 1.56 -14.89 -4.83
C THR A 58 0.31 -14.11 -4.47
N GLU A 59 -0.74 -14.27 -5.29
CA GLU A 59 -2.05 -13.70 -5.07
C GLU A 59 -3.07 -14.78 -4.76
N PHE A 60 -3.86 -14.55 -3.71
CA PHE A 60 -4.84 -15.48 -3.21
C PHE A 60 -6.24 -15.11 -3.69
N PHE A 61 -6.93 -16.08 -4.33
CA PHE A 61 -8.29 -15.95 -4.78
C PHE A 61 -9.16 -16.97 -4.08
N GLU A 62 -10.17 -16.50 -3.37
CA GLU A 62 -11.13 -17.38 -2.72
C GLU A 62 -11.83 -18.27 -3.75
N TYR A 63 -12.06 -19.54 -3.42
CA TYR A 63 -12.74 -20.48 -4.31
C TYR A 63 -14.16 -20.03 -4.73
N THR A 64 -14.72 -19.04 -4.04
CA THR A 64 -16.02 -18.43 -4.36
C THR A 64 -15.94 -17.33 -5.41
N LYS A 65 -14.72 -16.84 -5.74
CA LYS A 65 -14.51 -15.84 -6.79
C LYS A 65 -14.66 -16.48 -8.17
N THR A 66 -15.27 -15.75 -9.08
CA THR A 66 -15.49 -16.15 -10.48
C THR A 66 -15.18 -15.01 -11.44
N GLY A 67 -15.08 -15.33 -12.72
CA GLY A 67 -14.88 -14.34 -13.78
C GLY A 67 -13.50 -13.74 -13.85
N THR A 68 -13.39 -12.60 -14.51
CA THR A 68 -12.10 -11.95 -14.80
C THR A 68 -11.48 -11.37 -13.53
N GLN A 69 -10.21 -11.71 -13.33
CA GLN A 69 -9.35 -11.20 -12.26
C GLN A 69 -8.11 -10.55 -12.88
N THR A 70 -7.42 -9.74 -12.08
CA THR A 70 -6.20 -9.06 -12.52
C THR A 70 -5.11 -9.12 -11.46
N ILE A 71 -3.85 -9.14 -11.91
CA ILE A 71 -2.66 -8.96 -11.07
C ILE A 71 -1.79 -7.89 -11.75
N ASN A 72 -1.33 -6.91 -11.00
CA ASN A 72 -0.50 -5.83 -11.54
C ASN A 72 0.97 -6.06 -11.14
N VAL A 73 1.85 -6.20 -12.15
CA VAL A 73 3.29 -6.37 -11.97
C VAL A 73 4.11 -5.16 -12.43
N ALA A 74 3.44 -4.05 -12.78
CA ALA A 74 4.05 -2.86 -13.36
C ALA A 74 5.20 -2.26 -12.54
N ASN A 75 5.09 -2.29 -11.22
CA ASN A 75 6.02 -1.61 -10.33
C ASN A 75 7.08 -2.53 -9.70
N LEU A 76 7.15 -3.79 -10.15
CA LEU A 76 8.13 -4.75 -9.64
C LEU A 76 9.56 -4.42 -10.08
N VAL A 77 9.72 -3.86 -11.29
CA VAL A 77 11.01 -3.44 -11.85
C VAL A 77 10.95 -1.95 -12.16
N PRO A 78 11.82 -1.12 -11.58
CA PRO A 78 11.87 0.32 -11.90
C PRO A 78 12.16 0.55 -13.37
N GLY A 79 11.41 1.44 -14.02
CA GLY A 79 11.56 1.75 -15.44
C GLY A 79 11.28 0.57 -16.36
N ALA A 80 10.37 -0.33 -15.96
CA ALA A 80 9.93 -1.43 -16.82
C ALA A 80 9.36 -0.91 -18.15
N ARG A 81 9.71 -1.57 -19.25
CA ARG A 81 9.34 -1.19 -20.62
C ARG A 81 8.42 -2.19 -21.30
N SER A 82 8.59 -3.47 -20.97
CA SER A 82 7.74 -4.52 -21.54
C SER A 82 7.60 -5.69 -20.60
N TYR A 83 6.54 -6.45 -20.83
CA TYR A 83 6.16 -7.62 -20.05
C TYR A 83 5.83 -8.75 -21.00
N ALA A 84 6.34 -9.93 -20.75
CA ALA A 84 6.06 -11.12 -21.53
C ALA A 84 5.70 -12.28 -20.60
N LEU A 85 4.65 -13.02 -20.93
CA LEU A 85 4.35 -14.29 -20.28
C LEU A 85 5.25 -15.38 -20.88
N ASP A 86 5.93 -16.10 -20.02
CA ASP A 86 6.67 -17.29 -20.42
C ASP A 86 5.77 -18.53 -20.32
N ALA A 87 6.24 -19.66 -20.86
CA ALA A 87 5.51 -20.92 -20.81
C ALA A 87 5.27 -21.34 -19.34
N TYR A 88 4.05 -21.75 -19.03
CA TYR A 88 3.64 -22.22 -17.71
C TYR A 88 2.92 -23.57 -17.81
N ALA A 89 2.89 -24.31 -16.69
CA ALA A 89 2.22 -25.59 -16.61
C ALA A 89 0.69 -25.43 -16.69
N ALA A 90 -0.01 -26.52 -17.01
CA ALA A 90 -1.47 -26.54 -17.04
C ALA A 90 -2.10 -25.99 -15.75
N ASP A 91 -3.20 -25.30 -15.88
CA ASP A 91 -3.90 -24.57 -14.83
C ASP A 91 -4.68 -25.42 -13.83
N ASN A 92 -4.64 -26.75 -13.96
CA ASN A 92 -5.36 -27.71 -13.10
C ASN A 92 -6.89 -27.46 -13.04
N GLY A 93 -7.46 -26.85 -14.10
CA GLY A 93 -8.87 -26.53 -14.21
C GLY A 93 -9.35 -25.37 -13.33
N ILE A 94 -8.45 -24.49 -12.91
CA ILE A 94 -8.82 -23.29 -12.13
C ILE A 94 -9.05 -22.05 -13.00
N LEU A 95 -8.62 -22.09 -14.26
CA LEU A 95 -8.81 -20.98 -15.21
C LEU A 95 -9.78 -21.36 -16.33
N THR A 96 -10.39 -20.33 -16.93
CA THR A 96 -11.14 -20.43 -18.17
C THR A 96 -10.48 -19.54 -19.21
N GLY A 97 -9.87 -20.15 -20.23
CA GLY A 97 -9.13 -19.45 -21.28
C GLY A 97 -7.70 -19.04 -20.85
N ASP A 98 -7.08 -18.25 -21.69
CA ASP A 98 -5.67 -17.89 -21.56
C ASP A 98 -5.45 -16.73 -20.59
N ILE A 99 -4.26 -16.72 -19.99
CA ILE A 99 -3.75 -15.57 -19.26
C ILE A 99 -3.16 -14.59 -20.28
N THR A 100 -3.42 -13.31 -20.09
CA THR A 100 -2.84 -12.23 -20.90
C THR A 100 -2.14 -11.22 -20.03
N ILE A 101 -1.15 -10.51 -20.58
CA ILE A 101 -0.53 -9.35 -19.94
C ILE A 101 -0.46 -8.22 -20.95
N ASP A 102 -0.78 -7.01 -20.53
CA ASP A 102 -0.71 -5.84 -21.41
C ASP A 102 0.59 -5.04 -21.21
N ALA A 103 0.80 -4.06 -22.08
CA ALA A 103 2.00 -3.21 -22.06
C ALA A 103 2.13 -2.37 -20.76
N THR A 104 1.09 -2.30 -19.94
CA THR A 104 1.14 -1.63 -18.63
C THR A 104 1.50 -2.56 -17.49
N GLY A 105 1.74 -3.86 -17.77
CA GLY A 105 2.03 -4.86 -16.75
C GLY A 105 0.79 -5.36 -16.00
N LEU A 106 -0.40 -5.14 -16.55
CA LEU A 106 -1.63 -5.67 -15.99
C LEU A 106 -1.91 -7.06 -16.58
N MET A 107 -1.72 -8.08 -15.77
CA MET A 107 -2.05 -9.45 -16.08
C MET A 107 -3.56 -9.68 -15.87
N LYS A 108 -4.24 -10.33 -16.84
CA LYS A 108 -5.67 -10.65 -16.81
C LYS A 108 -5.89 -12.14 -17.06
N PHE A 109 -6.80 -12.71 -16.30
CA PHE A 109 -7.22 -14.12 -16.42
C PHE A 109 -8.66 -14.28 -15.92
N ALA A 110 -9.31 -15.37 -16.27
CA ALA A 110 -10.65 -15.68 -15.78
C ALA A 110 -10.63 -16.96 -14.93
N LEU A 111 -11.21 -16.89 -13.72
CA LEU A 111 -11.40 -18.06 -12.89
C LEU A 111 -12.59 -18.87 -13.39
N SER A 112 -12.44 -20.20 -13.41
CA SER A 112 -13.53 -21.15 -13.71
C SER A 112 -14.55 -21.16 -12.56
N ALA A 113 -15.63 -21.93 -12.69
CA ALA A 113 -16.54 -22.21 -11.59
C ALA A 113 -15.86 -23.13 -10.58
N LEU A 114 -15.27 -22.53 -9.54
CA LEU A 114 -14.50 -23.23 -8.53
C LEU A 114 -15.39 -23.80 -7.42
N THR A 115 -14.91 -24.82 -6.76
CA THR A 115 -15.52 -25.44 -5.59
C THR A 115 -14.48 -25.58 -4.47
N LYS A 116 -14.89 -26.03 -3.29
CA LYS A 116 -13.96 -26.35 -2.20
C LYS A 116 -12.87 -27.36 -2.58
N ALA A 117 -13.11 -28.21 -3.58
CA ALA A 117 -12.11 -29.17 -4.08
C ALA A 117 -10.97 -28.49 -4.87
N ASN A 118 -11.12 -27.21 -5.22
CA ASN A 118 -10.07 -26.42 -5.87
C ASN A 118 -9.17 -25.69 -4.87
N ILE A 119 -9.51 -25.67 -3.57
CA ILE A 119 -8.68 -25.08 -2.54
C ILE A 119 -7.28 -25.74 -2.57
N ASP A 120 -6.25 -24.95 -2.35
CA ASP A 120 -4.83 -25.28 -2.43
C ASP A 120 -4.29 -25.58 -3.85
N LYS A 121 -5.14 -25.52 -4.91
CA LYS A 121 -4.65 -25.53 -6.28
C LYS A 121 -4.06 -24.16 -6.65
N LYS A 122 -3.09 -24.20 -7.55
CA LYS A 122 -2.40 -22.98 -8.01
C LYS A 122 -1.91 -23.13 -9.44
N VAL A 123 -1.72 -21.98 -10.08
CA VAL A 123 -0.98 -21.82 -11.34
C VAL A 123 0.15 -20.81 -11.09
N THR A 124 1.34 -21.16 -11.49
CA THR A 124 2.50 -20.27 -11.44
C THR A 124 2.92 -19.91 -12.85
N VAL A 125 2.92 -18.62 -13.15
CA VAL A 125 3.21 -18.05 -14.45
C VAL A 125 4.48 -17.22 -14.33
N PRO A 126 5.58 -17.60 -15.02
CA PRO A 126 6.75 -16.76 -15.08
C PRO A 126 6.45 -15.56 -15.99
N VAL A 127 6.83 -14.38 -15.55
CA VAL A 127 6.68 -13.12 -16.29
C VAL A 127 8.06 -12.50 -16.45
N THR A 128 8.53 -12.39 -17.70
CA THR A 128 9.77 -11.68 -18.00
C THR A 128 9.49 -10.20 -18.17
N ILE A 129 10.18 -9.38 -17.38
CA ILE A 129 10.07 -7.91 -17.34
C ILE A 129 11.37 -7.32 -17.86
N THR A 130 11.29 -6.51 -18.93
CA THR A 130 12.44 -5.79 -19.47
C THR A 130 12.47 -4.36 -18.94
N SER A 131 13.64 -3.81 -18.75
CA SER A 131 13.84 -2.47 -18.25
C SER A 131 14.97 -1.75 -19.00
N GLU A 132 15.00 -0.43 -18.90
CA GLU A 132 16.06 0.37 -19.49
C GLU A 132 17.41 0.13 -18.78
N ASN A 133 17.40 0.15 -17.45
CA ASN A 133 18.60 0.22 -16.63
C ASN A 133 18.94 -1.07 -15.89
N TYR A 134 18.04 -2.06 -15.95
CA TYR A 134 18.25 -3.36 -15.31
C TYR A 134 18.23 -4.48 -16.36
N LYS A 135 18.98 -5.53 -16.11
CA LYS A 135 18.89 -6.78 -16.88
C LYS A 135 17.47 -7.34 -16.78
N ASP A 136 17.08 -8.13 -17.75
CA ASP A 136 15.75 -8.74 -17.74
C ASP A 136 15.55 -9.60 -16.49
N VAL A 137 14.39 -9.42 -15.84
CA VAL A 137 14.03 -10.12 -14.61
C VAL A 137 12.84 -11.02 -14.90
N THR A 138 12.92 -12.29 -14.51
CA THR A 138 11.78 -13.20 -14.53
C THR A 138 11.21 -13.33 -13.11
N VAL A 139 9.95 -12.94 -12.94
CA VAL A 139 9.18 -13.02 -11.69
C VAL A 139 8.14 -14.13 -11.82
N LYS A 140 8.04 -15.02 -10.85
CA LYS A 140 6.98 -16.02 -10.80
C LYS A 140 5.75 -15.45 -10.16
N VAL A 141 4.66 -15.34 -10.92
CA VAL A 141 3.36 -14.90 -10.44
C VAL A 141 2.50 -16.13 -10.20
N THR A 142 2.11 -16.35 -8.95
CA THR A 142 1.29 -17.49 -8.54
C THR A 142 -0.14 -17.05 -8.25
N ILE A 143 -1.09 -17.62 -8.99
CA ILE A 143 -2.53 -17.56 -8.74
C ILE A 143 -2.85 -18.75 -7.84
N TYR A 144 -3.24 -18.48 -6.60
CA TYR A 144 -3.48 -19.52 -5.58
C TYR A 144 -4.95 -19.53 -5.17
N ILE A 145 -5.61 -20.68 -5.18
CA ILE A 145 -7.01 -20.79 -4.76
C ILE A 145 -7.09 -21.05 -3.25
N SER A 146 -7.65 -20.09 -2.54
CA SER A 146 -7.74 -20.07 -1.08
C SER A 146 -9.13 -20.46 -0.56
N PRO A 147 -9.22 -20.90 0.70
CA PRO A 147 -10.49 -20.91 1.43
C PRO A 147 -11.06 -19.50 1.55
N GLU A 148 -12.28 -19.42 1.99
CA GLU A 148 -12.94 -18.16 2.35
C GLU A 148 -12.52 -17.75 3.77
N TYR A 149 -11.43 -16.98 3.86
CA TYR A 149 -10.94 -16.47 5.14
C TYR A 149 -11.60 -15.15 5.52
N ARG A 150 -11.97 -15.02 6.80
CA ARG A 150 -12.62 -13.82 7.35
C ARG A 150 -12.06 -13.50 8.74
N ILE A 151 -12.04 -12.22 9.07
CA ILE A 151 -11.93 -11.78 10.45
C ILE A 151 -13.31 -11.93 11.08
N ILE A 152 -13.40 -12.68 12.17
CA ILE A 152 -14.66 -13.04 12.84
C ILE A 152 -14.84 -12.33 14.18
N GLU A 153 -13.77 -11.79 14.77
CA GLU A 153 -13.81 -10.98 15.99
C GLU A 153 -12.73 -9.90 15.93
N GLY A 154 -12.97 -8.76 16.57
CA GLY A 154 -12.01 -7.67 16.71
C GLY A 154 -11.84 -6.78 15.48
N ALA A 155 -12.68 -6.92 14.45
CA ALA A 155 -12.69 -6.02 13.31
C ALA A 155 -13.05 -4.60 13.75
N GLY A 156 -12.32 -3.58 13.28
CA GLY A 156 -12.57 -2.18 13.60
C GLY A 156 -12.25 -1.79 15.06
N SER A 157 -11.53 -2.61 15.80
CA SER A 157 -11.14 -2.32 17.18
C SER A 157 -10.40 -0.98 17.31
N THR A 158 -10.61 -0.29 18.42
CA THR A 158 -9.90 0.95 18.76
C THR A 158 -9.01 0.72 19.98
N TRP A 159 -7.76 1.15 19.88
CA TRP A 159 -6.80 1.22 20.98
C TRP A 159 -6.43 2.67 21.25
N THR A 160 -6.38 3.08 22.52
CA THR A 160 -6.01 4.45 22.90
C THR A 160 -4.52 4.51 23.23
N GLN A 161 -3.80 5.49 22.64
CA GLN A 161 -2.37 5.70 22.90
C GLN A 161 -2.06 5.82 24.40
N ASN A 162 -0.86 5.34 24.76
CA ASN A 162 -0.35 5.38 26.14
C ASN A 162 -1.21 4.62 27.16
N THR A 163 -1.95 3.60 26.69
CA THR A 163 -2.57 2.60 27.56
C THR A 163 -1.82 1.28 27.50
N ASP A 164 -2.04 0.41 28.47
CA ASP A 164 -1.45 -0.94 28.50
C ASP A 164 -2.40 -2.00 27.91
N GLY A 165 -3.49 -1.56 27.27
CA GLY A 165 -4.42 -2.43 26.59
C GLY A 165 -3.80 -3.08 25.34
N THR A 166 -4.43 -4.12 24.85
CA THR A 166 -4.05 -4.87 23.65
C THR A 166 -5.17 -4.81 22.62
N VAL A 167 -4.84 -5.12 21.35
CA VAL A 167 -5.84 -5.34 20.31
C VAL A 167 -5.90 -6.82 19.99
N VAL A 168 -7.09 -7.43 20.16
CA VAL A 168 -7.32 -8.85 19.91
C VAL A 168 -8.14 -8.98 18.64
N ILE A 169 -7.63 -9.74 17.68
CA ILE A 169 -8.30 -9.98 16.39
C ILE A 169 -8.27 -11.49 16.12
N ARG A 170 -9.42 -12.04 15.70
CA ARG A 170 -9.57 -13.45 15.42
C ARG A 170 -9.99 -13.67 13.96
N GLY A 171 -9.26 -14.54 13.28
CA GLY A 171 -9.62 -15.04 11.96
C GLY A 171 -10.18 -16.45 12.02
N ASN A 172 -11.00 -16.85 11.03
CA ASN A 172 -11.61 -18.17 10.95
C ASN A 172 -10.66 -19.28 10.45
N GLY A 173 -9.43 -18.92 10.03
CA GLY A 173 -8.47 -19.88 9.51
C GLY A 173 -7.87 -20.79 10.58
N GLU A 174 -7.46 -21.99 10.17
CA GLU A 174 -6.82 -22.96 11.05
C GLU A 174 -5.46 -22.45 11.56
N PHE A 175 -5.24 -22.57 12.88
CA PHE A 175 -4.00 -22.12 13.52
C PHE A 175 -2.76 -22.84 12.97
N SER A 176 -2.87 -24.11 12.61
CA SER A 176 -1.79 -24.91 12.02
C SER A 176 -1.26 -24.36 10.69
N ARG A 177 -2.09 -23.57 9.99
CA ARG A 177 -1.74 -22.90 8.71
C ARG A 177 -1.27 -21.46 8.90
N PHE A 178 -1.28 -20.94 10.13
CA PHE A 178 -0.84 -19.56 10.42
C PHE A 178 0.61 -19.37 9.98
N HIS A 179 0.85 -18.27 9.27
CA HIS A 179 2.17 -17.90 8.75
C HIS A 179 2.67 -16.60 9.37
N ALA A 180 1.93 -15.50 9.24
CA ALA A 180 2.37 -14.18 9.66
C ALA A 180 1.20 -13.24 9.99
N VAL A 181 1.55 -12.12 10.61
CA VAL A 181 0.67 -10.94 10.78
C VAL A 181 1.23 -9.79 9.96
N LYS A 182 0.36 -9.06 9.27
CA LYS A 182 0.72 -7.80 8.60
C LYS A 182 0.00 -6.63 9.27
N VAL A 183 0.71 -5.51 9.40
CA VAL A 183 0.15 -4.20 9.75
C VAL A 183 0.65 -3.20 8.71
N ASP A 184 -0.24 -2.40 8.15
CA ASP A 184 0.03 -1.45 7.07
C ASP A 184 0.81 -2.09 5.91
N GLY A 185 0.38 -3.31 5.53
CA GLY A 185 0.96 -4.09 4.45
C GLY A 185 2.30 -4.77 4.75
N LYS A 186 2.93 -4.50 5.89
CA LYS A 186 4.24 -5.05 6.26
C LYS A 186 4.08 -6.21 7.24
N VAL A 187 4.85 -7.27 7.03
CA VAL A 187 4.97 -8.34 8.03
C VAL A 187 5.63 -7.75 9.28
N ILE A 188 5.00 -7.95 10.43
CA ILE A 188 5.52 -7.50 11.72
C ILE A 188 6.28 -8.64 12.43
N ASP A 189 7.26 -8.25 13.25
CA ASP A 189 8.04 -9.20 14.04
C ASP A 189 7.11 -10.02 14.97
N PRO A 190 7.23 -11.35 15.05
CA PRO A 190 6.48 -12.18 15.97
C PRO A 190 6.58 -11.78 17.45
N ALA A 191 7.62 -11.06 17.85
CA ALA A 191 7.74 -10.50 19.20
C ALA A 191 6.66 -9.45 19.53
N ASN A 192 6.04 -8.84 18.51
CA ASN A 192 5.05 -7.76 18.63
C ASN A 192 3.62 -8.22 18.89
N TYR A 193 3.37 -9.54 18.85
CA TYR A 193 2.05 -10.12 19.08
C TYR A 193 2.14 -11.47 19.76
N ASP A 194 1.06 -11.83 20.43
CA ASP A 194 0.84 -13.21 20.86
C ASP A 194 -0.15 -13.88 19.91
N LYS A 195 -0.02 -15.19 19.76
CA LYS A 195 -0.90 -16.04 18.94
C LYS A 195 -1.44 -17.20 19.73
N LYS A 196 -2.71 -17.52 19.53
CA LYS A 196 -3.39 -18.60 20.25
C LYS A 196 -4.30 -19.40 19.32
N GLU A 197 -4.40 -20.69 19.58
CA GLU A 197 -5.38 -21.60 18.98
C GLU A 197 -6.82 -21.23 19.34
N GLY A 198 -7.76 -21.59 18.49
CA GLY A 198 -9.18 -21.24 18.57
C GLY A 198 -9.61 -20.58 17.28
N SER A 199 -9.52 -21.28 16.12
CA SER A 199 -9.21 -20.70 14.83
C SER A 199 -7.83 -20.00 14.95
N THR A 200 -7.61 -18.79 14.48
CA THR A 200 -6.36 -18.06 14.71
C THR A 200 -6.66 -16.78 15.48
N ILE A 201 -6.18 -16.69 16.72
CA ILE A 201 -6.35 -15.48 17.55
C ILE A 201 -5.00 -14.78 17.65
N ILE A 202 -4.97 -13.49 17.32
CA ILE A 202 -3.79 -12.63 17.39
C ILE A 202 -4.06 -11.52 18.39
N THR A 203 -3.11 -11.30 19.31
CA THR A 203 -3.14 -10.21 20.29
C THR A 203 -1.95 -9.28 20.03
N LEU A 204 -2.19 -8.10 19.47
CA LEU A 204 -1.15 -7.08 19.32
C LEU A 204 -0.79 -6.50 20.69
N LYS A 205 0.50 -6.48 21.00
CA LYS A 205 1.02 -6.02 22.31
C LYS A 205 0.99 -4.50 22.41
N ALA A 206 0.79 -3.99 23.63
CA ALA A 206 0.78 -2.56 23.92
C ALA A 206 2.08 -1.87 23.49
N GLU A 207 3.23 -2.52 23.67
CA GLU A 207 4.55 -1.97 23.29
C GLU A 207 4.62 -1.72 21.77
N TYR A 208 4.08 -2.63 20.97
CA TYR A 208 4.00 -2.46 19.53
C TYR A 208 3.01 -1.35 19.15
N LEU A 209 1.82 -1.38 19.74
CA LEU A 209 0.77 -0.37 19.47
C LEU A 209 1.25 1.05 19.79
N LYS A 210 2.10 1.23 20.82
CA LYS A 210 2.74 2.51 21.16
C LYS A 210 3.66 3.06 20.07
N THR A 211 4.16 2.22 19.17
CA THR A 211 5.03 2.64 18.04
C THR A 211 4.25 3.14 16.82
N LEU A 212 2.94 2.91 16.78
CA LEU A 212 2.09 3.30 15.67
C LEU A 212 1.62 4.76 15.81
N ALA A 213 1.44 5.42 14.65
CA ALA A 213 0.83 6.75 14.63
C ALA A 213 -0.65 6.68 15.04
N THR A 214 -1.25 7.82 15.40
CA THR A 214 -2.71 7.90 15.52
C THR A 214 -3.37 7.80 14.16
N GLY A 215 -4.50 7.11 14.08
CA GLY A 215 -5.25 6.93 12.85
C GLY A 215 -5.70 5.48 12.63
N SER A 216 -6.18 5.23 11.44
CA SER A 216 -6.59 3.90 10.99
C SER A 216 -5.39 3.13 10.44
N HIS A 217 -5.21 1.91 10.90
CA HIS A 217 -4.18 0.97 10.45
C HIS A 217 -4.83 -0.25 9.83
N THR A 218 -4.26 -0.77 8.74
CA THR A 218 -4.68 -2.03 8.19
C THR A 218 -4.04 -3.19 8.95
N PHE A 219 -4.79 -4.27 9.14
CA PHE A 219 -4.33 -5.49 9.79
C PHE A 219 -4.69 -6.70 8.92
N ALA A 220 -3.82 -7.69 8.85
CA ALA A 220 -4.13 -8.96 8.21
C ALA A 220 -3.48 -10.15 8.90
N ILE A 221 -4.21 -11.25 8.98
CA ILE A 221 -3.70 -12.58 9.31
C ILE A 221 -3.40 -13.30 8.00
N VAL A 222 -2.17 -13.79 7.88
CA VAL A 222 -1.70 -14.54 6.71
C VAL A 222 -1.60 -16.00 7.10
N TRP A 223 -2.22 -16.87 6.33
CA TRP A 223 -2.05 -18.33 6.38
C TRP A 223 -1.27 -18.80 5.16
N ASN A 224 -0.74 -20.01 5.17
CA ASN A 224 0.01 -20.55 4.04
C ASN A 224 -0.77 -20.61 2.72
N ASN A 225 -2.10 -20.54 2.80
CA ASN A 225 -2.99 -20.68 1.65
C ASN A 225 -4.06 -19.58 1.57
N GLY A 226 -3.82 -18.43 2.19
CA GLY A 226 -4.75 -17.30 2.08
C GLY A 226 -4.51 -16.22 3.13
N ILE A 227 -5.34 -15.21 3.08
CA ILE A 227 -5.24 -14.02 3.92
C ILE A 227 -6.63 -13.50 4.28
N ALA A 228 -6.80 -12.98 5.49
CA ALA A 228 -7.95 -12.15 5.87
C ALA A 228 -7.48 -10.89 6.56
N GLY A 229 -8.12 -9.77 6.24
CA GLY A 229 -7.74 -8.49 6.78
C GLY A 229 -8.92 -7.69 7.33
N THR A 230 -8.59 -6.67 8.12
CA THR A 230 -9.49 -5.66 8.67
C THR A 230 -8.70 -4.39 8.97
N ASN A 231 -9.36 -3.39 9.51
CA ASN A 231 -8.71 -2.22 10.07
C ASN A 231 -8.84 -2.23 11.59
N PHE A 232 -7.93 -1.49 12.28
CA PHE A 232 -8.08 -1.07 13.66
C PHE A 232 -7.63 0.40 13.77
N THR A 233 -8.01 1.08 14.86
CA THR A 233 -7.72 2.49 15.05
C THR A 233 -6.83 2.70 16.27
N VAL A 234 -5.79 3.51 16.14
CA VAL A 234 -5.01 4.05 17.23
C VAL A 234 -5.56 5.45 17.53
N ALA A 235 -6.32 5.58 18.63
CA ALA A 235 -6.89 6.86 19.06
C ALA A 235 -5.89 7.64 19.92
N ALA A 236 -5.89 8.97 19.79
CA ALA A 236 -5.13 9.83 20.67
C ALA A 236 -5.65 9.73 22.12
N ASN A 237 -4.73 9.73 23.09
CA ASN A 237 -5.12 9.85 24.49
C ASN A 237 -5.37 11.32 24.85
N THR A 238 -6.64 11.72 24.88
CA THR A 238 -7.07 13.08 25.23
C THR A 238 -7.21 13.31 26.74
N SER A 239 -6.95 12.27 27.56
CA SER A 239 -7.11 12.33 29.03
C SER A 239 -5.92 12.98 29.74
N GLY A 240 -5.44 14.15 29.30
CA GLY A 240 -4.26 14.75 29.87
C GLY A 240 -4.14 16.28 29.79
N ASN A 241 -5.21 17.02 29.55
CA ASN A 241 -5.11 18.49 29.62
C ASN A 241 -6.36 19.16 30.20
N ASN A 242 -6.73 18.71 31.42
CA ASN A 242 -7.57 19.52 32.26
C ASN A 242 -6.74 19.96 33.49
N SER A 243 -5.64 20.66 33.24
CA SER A 243 -5.02 21.47 34.29
C SER A 243 -5.90 22.69 34.54
N GLY A 244 -6.73 22.53 35.53
CA GLY A 244 -7.58 23.58 36.00
C GLY A 244 -6.79 24.86 36.30
N ASN A 245 -7.09 25.88 35.56
CA ASN A 245 -6.78 27.24 35.99
C ASN A 245 -7.83 27.65 37.02
N ASN A 246 -7.61 27.23 38.26
CA ASN A 246 -8.35 27.72 39.39
C ASN A 246 -7.69 29.04 39.83
N SER A 247 -8.01 30.13 39.14
CA SER A 247 -7.73 31.46 39.66
C SER A 247 -8.76 31.80 40.73
N ASN A 248 -8.42 31.50 41.96
CA ASN A 248 -9.02 32.13 43.11
C ASN A 248 -8.76 33.65 43.04
N ASN A 249 -9.77 34.41 42.69
CA ASN A 249 -9.87 35.79 43.13
C ASN A 249 -11.01 35.90 44.16
N ASN A 250 -10.56 35.85 45.38
CA ASN A 250 -11.30 36.30 46.53
C ASN A 250 -11.21 37.83 46.53
N ASP A 251 -12.32 38.51 46.31
CA ASP A 251 -12.45 39.87 46.82
C ASP A 251 -13.87 40.10 47.33
N SER A 252 -13.88 40.36 48.61
CA SER A 252 -15.02 40.72 49.41
C SER A 252 -15.45 42.15 49.10
N ASN A 253 -16.74 42.44 48.93
CA ASN A 253 -17.39 43.41 49.74
C ASN A 253 -18.84 43.68 49.34
N HIS A 254 -19.73 43.46 50.27
CA HIS A 254 -20.76 44.32 50.88
C HIS A 254 -21.87 44.91 50.00
N GLY A 255 -23.11 44.62 50.41
CA GLY A 255 -24.16 45.65 50.44
C GLY A 255 -25.49 45.29 49.81
N SER A 256 -26.35 44.80 50.65
CA SER A 256 -27.76 45.23 50.88
C SER A 256 -28.76 45.33 49.70
N ASP A 257 -29.79 44.58 49.95
CA ASP A 257 -31.24 44.94 49.99
C ASP A 257 -32.04 44.99 48.65
N ASN A 258 -32.97 44.18 48.67
CA ASN A 258 -34.43 44.36 48.73
C ASN A 258 -35.27 44.01 47.52
N SER A 259 -36.11 43.09 47.81
CA SER A 259 -37.56 42.98 47.46
C SER A 259 -38.06 43.13 46.04
N GLY A 260 -38.88 42.17 45.72
CA GLY A 260 -40.12 42.48 44.97
C GLY A 260 -40.43 41.59 43.79
N ASN A 261 -41.06 40.53 44.07
CA ASN A 261 -42.40 40.10 43.66
C ASN A 261 -42.85 40.13 42.20
N ASN A 262 -43.36 39.01 41.82
CA ASN A 262 -44.57 38.73 40.95
C ASN A 262 -44.51 39.15 39.51
N ASP A 263 -45.01 38.44 38.60
CA ASP A 263 -46.14 37.55 38.37
C ASP A 263 -46.31 37.36 36.86
N SER A 264 -46.78 36.21 36.50
CA SER A 264 -47.67 35.86 35.39
C SER A 264 -47.63 36.57 34.04
N GLY A 265 -47.67 35.74 33.01
CA GLY A 265 -48.51 36.12 31.85
C GLY A 265 -48.02 35.72 30.49
N ASN A 266 -48.31 34.54 30.11
CA ASN A 266 -48.99 34.06 28.92
C ASN A 266 -49.11 34.99 27.71
N THR A 267 -48.98 34.36 26.56
CA THR A 267 -49.64 34.47 25.25
C THR A 267 -48.80 34.79 24.06
N ALA A 268 -48.79 33.79 23.20
CA ALA A 268 -48.98 33.73 21.75
C ALA A 268 -48.73 34.99 20.91
N GLY A 269 -48.06 34.78 19.81
CA GLY A 269 -48.15 35.68 18.65
C GLY A 269 -47.19 35.38 17.55
N ALA A 270 -47.72 34.96 16.46
CA ALA A 270 -47.18 34.50 15.22
C ALA A 270 -46.35 35.51 14.41
N ALA A 271 -45.59 34.97 13.52
CA ALA A 271 -45.36 35.28 12.11
C ALA A 271 -44.12 36.09 11.69
N ALA A 272 -43.50 35.47 10.74
CA ALA A 272 -43.01 35.93 9.45
C ALA A 272 -41.53 36.27 9.25
N ASN A 273 -40.91 35.35 8.51
CA ASN A 273 -40.08 35.57 7.32
C ASN A 273 -38.82 36.44 7.41
N THR A 274 -37.67 35.86 7.20
CA THR A 274 -36.91 36.17 5.97
C THR A 274 -35.82 35.12 5.72
N ALA A 275 -35.66 34.75 4.46
CA ALA A 275 -34.79 33.78 3.86
C ALA A 275 -33.29 34.00 4.15
N GLY A 276 -32.61 32.94 4.48
CA GLY A 276 -31.16 32.85 4.51
C GLY A 276 -30.74 31.45 4.07
N ASN A 277 -30.29 31.39 2.86
CA ASN A 277 -29.77 30.26 2.10
C ASN A 277 -28.81 29.39 2.94
N GLN A 278 -29.21 28.17 3.28
CA GLN A 278 -28.30 27.13 3.73
C GLN A 278 -28.39 25.96 2.77
N GLN A 279 -27.36 25.83 2.00
CA GLN A 279 -27.09 24.70 1.14
C GLN A 279 -26.93 23.46 2.00
N SER A 280 -27.99 22.65 2.05
CA SER A 280 -27.96 21.30 2.60
C SER A 280 -27.07 20.45 1.72
N GLN A 281 -25.90 20.11 2.20
CA GLN A 281 -25.12 18.99 1.64
C GLN A 281 -25.88 17.70 1.96
N GLU A 282 -26.36 17.11 0.92
CA GLU A 282 -26.97 15.78 0.87
C GLU A 282 -25.92 14.79 1.39
N LEU A 283 -26.24 14.12 2.49
CA LEU A 283 -25.51 12.95 2.97
C LEU A 283 -25.72 11.84 1.94
N ASP A 284 -24.71 11.65 1.12
CA ASP A 284 -24.64 10.55 0.17
C ASP A 284 -24.80 9.22 0.92
N LYS A 285 -25.73 8.43 0.41
CA LYS A 285 -26.09 7.10 0.85
C LYS A 285 -24.85 6.23 0.97
N VAL A 286 -24.68 5.62 2.14
CA VAL A 286 -23.79 4.49 2.36
C VAL A 286 -24.13 3.41 1.32
N PRO A 287 -23.20 3.02 0.43
CA PRO A 287 -23.43 1.90 -0.47
C PRO A 287 -23.53 0.62 0.36
N ALA A 288 -24.56 -0.17 0.05
CA ALA A 288 -24.76 -1.48 0.62
C ALA A 288 -23.50 -2.34 0.47
N THR A 289 -23.19 -3.06 1.54
CA THR A 289 -22.15 -4.07 1.72
C THR A 289 -21.80 -4.85 0.45
N GLY A 290 -20.81 -4.38 -0.28
CA GLY A 290 -20.05 -5.13 -1.27
C GLY A 290 -18.60 -5.07 -0.82
N ASP A 291 -18.02 -6.23 -0.63
CA ASP A 291 -16.69 -6.51 -0.08
C ASP A 291 -15.61 -5.55 -0.62
N PRO A 292 -15.06 -4.59 0.16
CA PRO A 292 -14.05 -3.65 -0.32
C PRO A 292 -12.65 -4.28 -0.45
N PHE A 293 -12.50 -5.57 -0.12
CA PHE A 293 -11.21 -6.23 -0.06
C PHE A 293 -10.58 -6.53 -1.42
N GLY A 294 -11.35 -6.67 -2.49
CA GLY A 294 -10.82 -6.95 -3.83
C GLY A 294 -9.97 -5.82 -4.41
N ILE A 295 -10.22 -4.58 -4.00
CA ILE A 295 -9.46 -3.41 -4.50
C ILE A 295 -8.22 -3.14 -3.64
N TRP A 296 -8.24 -3.55 -2.37
CA TRP A 296 -7.13 -3.32 -1.43
C TRP A 296 -6.02 -4.37 -1.54
N LEU A 297 -6.34 -5.58 -2.01
CA LEU A 297 -5.32 -6.63 -2.16
C LEU A 297 -4.29 -6.27 -3.26
N THR A 298 -4.72 -5.61 -4.33
CA THR A 298 -3.83 -5.14 -5.39
C THR A 298 -2.93 -3.97 -4.97
N LEU A 299 -3.33 -3.18 -3.97
CA LEU A 299 -2.50 -2.10 -3.39
C LEU A 299 -1.50 -2.62 -2.36
N PHE A 300 -1.73 -3.80 -1.76
CA PHE A 300 -0.85 -4.35 -0.72
C PHE A 300 0.48 -4.92 -1.26
N VAL A 301 0.53 -5.34 -2.52
CA VAL A 301 1.78 -5.85 -3.13
C VAL A 301 2.75 -4.72 -3.48
N ILE A 302 2.25 -3.50 -3.73
CA ILE A 302 3.08 -2.37 -4.18
C ILE A 302 3.95 -1.75 -3.06
N SER A 303 3.63 -2.00 -1.79
CA SER A 303 4.33 -1.37 -0.66
C SER A 303 5.61 -2.09 -0.19
N LEU A 304 5.93 -3.26 -0.71
CA LEU A 304 7.10 -4.04 -0.25
C LEU A 304 8.43 -3.67 -0.93
N THR A 305 8.43 -2.83 -1.98
CA THR A 305 9.65 -2.54 -2.76
C THR A 305 10.28 -1.17 -2.52
N GLY A 306 9.83 -0.43 -1.51
CA GLY A 306 10.25 0.96 -1.27
C GLY A 306 11.53 1.18 -0.44
N LEU A 307 12.19 0.16 0.09
CA LEU A 307 13.37 0.43 0.96
C LEU A 307 14.40 -0.71 1.01
N ALA A 308 14.91 -1.14 -0.12
CA ALA A 308 16.14 -1.93 -0.11
C ALA A 308 17.01 -1.53 -1.32
N GLY A 309 17.98 -0.67 -1.10
CA GLY A 309 19.02 -0.55 -2.09
C GLY A 309 19.62 0.82 -2.35
N MET A 310 19.96 1.59 -1.35
CA MET A 310 21.03 2.60 -1.47
C MET A 310 22.15 2.31 -0.48
N LEU A 311 22.89 1.25 -0.76
CA LEU A 311 24.23 1.05 -0.23
C LEU A 311 25.13 0.52 -1.34
N ALA A 312 25.36 1.36 -2.36
CA ALA A 312 26.48 1.17 -3.25
C ALA A 312 27.76 1.51 -2.47
N ARG A 313 28.46 0.50 -1.99
CA ARG A 313 29.85 0.63 -1.52
C ARG A 313 30.71 1.08 -2.70
N ARG A 314 31.15 2.34 -2.67
CA ARG A 314 32.34 2.77 -3.41
C ARG A 314 33.52 1.95 -2.91
N LYS A 315 34.06 1.01 -3.70
CA LYS A 315 35.45 0.56 -3.60
C LYS A 315 36.30 1.56 -4.32
N LYS A 316 37.20 2.21 -3.56
CA LYS A 316 38.36 2.93 -4.10
C LYS A 316 39.31 1.92 -4.73
N GLN A 317 39.66 2.17 -5.94
CA GLN A 317 41.03 2.05 -6.45
C GLN A 317 41.35 3.30 -7.25
#